data_02c93dca3e70def21c9e19d17425bffd
#
_entry.id   02c93dca3e70def21c9e19d17425bffd
#
_cell.length_a   1.000
_cell.length_b   1.000
_cell.length_c   1.000
_cell.angle_alpha   90.00
_cell.angle_beta   90.00
_cell.angle_gamma   90.00
#
_symmetry.space_group_name_H-M   'P 1'
#
loop_
_entity.id
_entity.type
_entity.pdbx_description
1 polymer ?
#
loop_
_entity_poly.entity_id
_entity_poly.type
_entity_poly.pdbx_seq_one_letter_code
_entity_poly.pdbx_strand_id
1 'polypeptide(L)'
;LNMEEIGYIDSKYFPPLAVLYKGKAIHPFRIYATEGIVMFLSDFIVPPEVTYDMTNAIVDWMDRNNSKEIITFNSIVVREKTTGIAGAANSDESLKRLGKLEIPILPFGNISGLSGTLLTRSMQKGIPGSCLFAEVLSPYPDPRAAATVIDALNKMLGTNVNAEPLIKEAEDI
;
A
#
# COMPACT_ATOMS: atom_id res chain seq x y z
N LEU A 1 -4.24 13.45 6.09
CA LEU A 1 -4.31 12.86 7.44
C LEU A 1 -3.11 13.36 8.24
N ASN A 2 -3.36 13.90 9.43
CA ASN A 2 -2.27 14.24 10.36
C ASN A 2 -1.82 12.93 11.04
N MET A 3 -0.91 12.20 10.38
CA MET A 3 -0.35 10.97 10.93
C MET A 3 0.96 11.27 11.66
N GLU A 4 1.16 10.64 12.80
CA GLU A 4 2.40 10.72 13.57
C GLU A 4 3.28 9.51 13.27
N GLU A 5 4.59 9.71 13.17
CA GLU A 5 5.55 8.62 13.11
C GLU A 5 5.65 7.97 14.49
N ILE A 6 5.25 6.71 14.58
CA ILE A 6 5.22 5.96 15.84
C ILE A 6 6.35 4.95 15.96
N GLY A 7 7.11 4.74 14.89
CA GLY A 7 8.22 3.80 14.89
C GLY A 7 8.76 3.51 13.50
N TYR A 8 9.69 2.58 13.47
CA TYR A 8 10.33 2.11 12.25
C TYR A 8 10.61 0.60 12.34
N ILE A 9 10.86 -0.01 11.18
CA ILE A 9 11.37 -1.37 11.10
C ILE A 9 12.80 -1.30 10.57
N ASP A 10 13.68 -2.10 11.14
CA ASP A 10 15.06 -2.25 10.69
C ASP A 10 15.43 -3.73 10.56
N SER A 11 16.35 -4.04 9.65
CA SER A 11 16.85 -5.39 9.42
C SER A 11 18.24 -5.33 8.78
N LYS A 12 19.10 -6.28 9.15
CA LYS A 12 20.41 -6.48 8.50
C LYS A 12 20.32 -6.82 7.01
N TYR A 13 19.14 -7.20 6.53
CA TYR A 13 18.86 -7.51 5.12
C TYR A 13 18.37 -6.30 4.33
N PHE A 14 18.11 -5.17 4.98
CA PHE A 14 17.72 -3.96 4.28
C PHE A 14 18.90 -3.34 3.53
N PRO A 15 18.63 -2.65 2.40
CA PRO A 15 19.68 -1.90 1.74
C PRO A 15 20.27 -0.86 2.70
N PRO A 16 21.61 -0.68 2.71
CA PRO A 16 22.30 0.27 3.60
C PRO A 16 22.08 1.70 3.11
N LEU A 17 20.90 2.27 3.38
CA LEU A 17 20.53 3.61 2.96
C LEU A 17 19.83 4.37 4.09
N ALA A 18 19.89 5.69 4.02
CA ALA A 18 19.06 6.60 4.79
C ALA A 18 18.33 7.53 3.82
N VAL A 19 17.09 7.85 4.14
CA VAL A 19 16.29 8.81 3.37
C VAL A 19 16.58 10.22 3.87
N LEU A 20 16.73 11.18 2.97
CA LEU A 20 16.85 12.59 3.34
C LEU A 20 15.50 13.29 3.16
N TYR A 21 15.00 13.86 4.24
CA TYR A 21 13.81 14.70 4.21
C TYR A 21 14.11 16.05 4.86
N LYS A 22 14.00 17.12 4.09
CA LYS A 22 14.33 18.49 4.54
C LYS A 22 15.71 18.59 5.21
N GLY A 23 16.69 17.90 4.65
CA GLY A 23 18.09 17.89 5.14
C GLY A 23 18.35 16.99 6.36
N LYS A 24 17.34 16.29 6.87
CA LYS A 24 17.48 15.32 7.98
C LYS A 24 17.46 13.90 7.46
N ALA A 25 18.33 13.05 8.00
CA ALA A 25 18.27 11.60 7.74
C ALA A 25 17.12 10.99 8.56
N ILE A 26 16.30 10.19 7.88
CA ILE A 26 15.18 9.45 8.46
C ILE A 26 15.28 7.97 8.08
N HIS A 27 14.60 7.12 8.85
CA HIS A 27 14.56 5.68 8.57
C HIS A 27 13.85 5.39 7.25
N PRO A 28 14.35 4.43 6.43
CA PRO A 28 13.76 4.12 5.14
C PRO A 28 12.51 3.25 5.22
N PHE A 29 12.22 2.64 6.39
CA PHE A 29 10.98 1.93 6.65
C PHE A 29 10.34 2.48 7.93
N ARG A 30 9.25 3.21 7.79
CA ARG A 30 8.60 3.96 8.88
C ARG A 30 7.18 3.49 9.10
N ILE A 31 6.70 3.67 10.32
CA ILE A 31 5.33 3.38 10.73
C ILE A 31 4.68 4.67 11.19
N TYR A 32 3.58 5.01 10.58
CA TYR A 32 2.77 6.17 10.91
C TYR A 32 1.41 5.73 11.43
N ALA A 33 0.84 6.49 12.36
CA ALA A 33 -0.49 6.22 12.86
C ALA A 33 -1.32 7.50 13.01
N THR A 34 -2.60 7.34 12.90
CA THR A 34 -3.64 8.28 13.33
C THR A 34 -4.80 7.45 13.87
N GLU A 35 -5.88 8.09 14.33
CA GLU A 35 -7.03 7.37 14.85
C GLU A 35 -7.58 6.36 13.81
N GLY A 36 -7.54 5.08 14.16
CA GLY A 36 -8.08 3.99 13.34
C GLY A 36 -7.24 3.55 12.13
N ILE A 37 -6.12 4.23 11.83
CA ILE A 37 -5.29 3.91 10.65
C ILE A 37 -3.82 3.81 11.07
N VAL A 38 -3.16 2.72 10.65
CA VAL A 38 -1.71 2.57 10.72
C VAL A 38 -1.16 2.34 9.32
N MET A 39 -0.11 3.08 8.96
CA MET A 39 0.53 3.03 7.66
C MET A 39 1.98 2.57 7.80
N PHE A 40 2.34 1.54 7.04
CA PHE A 40 3.71 1.09 6.85
C PHE A 40 4.23 1.64 5.53
N LEU A 41 5.29 2.43 5.59
CA LEU A 41 5.89 3.10 4.44
C LEU A 41 7.33 2.63 4.25
N SER A 42 7.64 2.10 3.07
CA SER A 42 8.99 1.72 2.66
C SER A 42 9.46 2.58 1.48
N ASP A 43 10.66 3.14 1.58
CA ASP A 43 11.33 3.87 0.49
C ASP A 43 12.19 2.94 -0.39
N PHE A 44 12.07 1.63 -0.19
CA PHE A 44 12.80 0.62 -0.97
C PHE A 44 11.93 -0.63 -1.18
N ILE A 45 12.30 -1.44 -2.15
CA ILE A 45 11.68 -2.76 -2.36
C ILE A 45 12.19 -3.70 -1.27
N VAL A 46 11.28 -4.23 -0.46
CA VAL A 46 11.63 -5.17 0.61
C VAL A 46 12.31 -6.41 0.05
N PRO A 47 13.53 -6.74 0.50
CA PRO A 47 14.26 -7.90 0.01
C PRO A 47 13.53 -9.22 0.27
N PRO A 48 13.60 -10.20 -0.66
CA PRO A 48 12.95 -11.51 -0.50
C PRO A 48 13.34 -12.23 0.80
N GLU A 49 14.58 -12.06 1.24
CA GLU A 49 15.16 -12.72 2.41
C GLU A 49 14.45 -12.36 3.72
N VAL A 50 13.84 -11.18 3.79
CA VAL A 50 13.17 -10.68 5.00
C VAL A 50 11.67 -10.55 4.83
N THR A 51 11.15 -10.78 3.62
CA THR A 51 9.72 -10.56 3.29
C THR A 51 8.80 -11.39 4.19
N TYR A 52 9.10 -12.66 4.44
CA TYR A 52 8.27 -13.52 5.29
C TYR A 52 8.34 -13.12 6.77
N ASP A 53 9.51 -12.76 7.29
CA ASP A 53 9.67 -12.32 8.68
C ASP A 53 8.89 -11.02 8.92
N MET A 54 8.99 -10.07 8.00
CA MET A 54 8.23 -8.83 8.04
C MET A 54 6.74 -9.07 7.94
N THR A 55 6.31 -9.93 7.02
CA THR A 55 4.90 -10.33 6.87
C THR A 55 4.35 -10.88 8.18
N ASN A 56 5.06 -11.81 8.80
CA ASN A 56 4.65 -12.40 10.06
C ASN A 56 4.58 -11.35 11.17
N ALA A 57 5.61 -10.51 11.30
CA ALA A 57 5.64 -9.45 12.31
C ALA A 57 4.46 -8.47 12.16
N ILE A 58 4.17 -8.02 10.94
CA ILE A 58 3.07 -7.09 10.65
C ILE A 58 1.72 -7.77 10.94
N VAL A 59 1.48 -8.97 10.40
CA VAL A 59 0.18 -9.64 10.55
C VAL A 59 -0.06 -10.09 11.98
N ASP A 60 0.95 -10.57 12.70
CA ASP A 60 0.82 -10.91 14.12
C ASP A 60 0.60 -9.67 14.99
N TRP A 61 1.18 -8.50 14.60
CA TRP A 61 0.87 -7.23 15.24
C TRP A 61 -0.57 -6.80 14.98
N MET A 62 -1.04 -6.93 13.74
CA MET A 62 -2.43 -6.65 13.36
C MET A 62 -3.43 -7.50 14.16
N ASP A 63 -3.17 -8.80 14.26
CA ASP A 63 -4.00 -9.75 15.00
C ASP A 63 -4.11 -9.37 16.49
N ARG A 64 -2.97 -9.07 17.13
CA ARG A 64 -2.93 -8.61 18.53
C ARG A 64 -3.64 -7.27 18.77
N ASN A 65 -3.69 -6.41 17.78
CA ASN A 65 -4.34 -5.10 17.87
C ASN A 65 -5.76 -5.08 17.31
N ASN A 66 -6.33 -6.25 17.00
CA ASN A 66 -7.68 -6.38 16.45
C ASN A 66 -7.90 -5.53 15.19
N SER A 67 -6.90 -5.44 14.32
CA SER A 67 -7.01 -4.72 13.05
C SER A 67 -8.12 -5.32 12.20
N LYS A 68 -8.95 -4.49 11.61
CA LYS A 68 -10.14 -4.92 10.88
C LYS A 68 -9.84 -5.40 9.48
N GLU A 69 -8.85 -4.80 8.84
CA GLU A 69 -8.47 -5.11 7.46
C GLU A 69 -7.04 -4.69 7.17
N ILE A 70 -6.50 -5.20 6.08
CA ILE A 70 -5.26 -4.73 5.48
C ILE A 70 -5.52 -4.23 4.05
N ILE A 71 -4.93 -3.08 3.70
CA ILE A 71 -4.92 -2.56 2.34
C ILE A 71 -3.48 -2.45 1.90
N THR A 72 -3.13 -3.09 0.81
CA THR A 72 -1.80 -3.03 0.21
C THR A 72 -1.87 -2.36 -1.15
N PHE A 73 -0.73 -1.85 -1.61
CA PHE A 73 -0.62 -1.13 -2.88
C PHE A 73 0.41 -1.77 -3.76
N ASN A 74 0.13 -1.76 -5.05
CA ASN A 74 1.05 -2.20 -6.07
C ASN A 74 0.85 -1.35 -7.34
N SER A 75 1.69 -1.53 -8.33
CA SER A 75 1.47 -0.97 -9.65
C SER A 75 1.37 -2.10 -10.69
N ILE A 76 0.63 -1.84 -11.76
CA ILE A 76 0.56 -2.70 -12.93
C ILE A 76 0.89 -1.87 -14.16
N VAL A 77 1.91 -2.32 -14.91
CA VAL A 77 2.27 -1.67 -16.17
C VAL A 77 1.27 -2.09 -17.24
N VAL A 78 0.58 -1.13 -17.81
CA VAL A 78 -0.42 -1.32 -18.86
C VAL A 78 0.02 -0.62 -20.15
N ARG A 79 -0.51 -1.07 -21.31
CA ARG A 79 -0.25 -0.39 -22.58
C ARG A 79 -1.05 0.91 -22.72
N GLU A 80 -2.28 0.88 -22.23
CA GLU A 80 -3.19 2.01 -22.19
C GLU A 80 -3.87 2.02 -20.82
N LYS A 81 -4.00 3.20 -20.21
CA LYS A 81 -4.76 3.36 -18.96
C LYS A 81 -6.26 3.24 -19.26
N THR A 82 -6.96 2.50 -18.43
CA THR A 82 -8.41 2.36 -18.50
C THR A 82 -9.07 3.15 -17.37
N THR A 83 -9.21 2.54 -16.20
CA THR A 83 -9.79 3.19 -15.01
C THR A 83 -8.74 3.82 -14.09
N GLY A 84 -7.45 3.60 -14.40
CA GLY A 84 -6.31 4.05 -13.61
C GLY A 84 -6.06 3.20 -12.36
N ILE A 85 -6.99 2.30 -12.00
CA ILE A 85 -6.91 1.45 -10.82
C ILE A 85 -7.61 0.13 -11.05
N ALA A 86 -7.08 -0.92 -10.42
CA ALA A 86 -7.73 -2.22 -10.31
C ALA A 86 -7.54 -2.77 -8.89
N GLY A 87 -8.26 -3.81 -8.52
CA GLY A 87 -8.20 -4.40 -7.20
C GLY A 87 -8.18 -5.92 -7.20
N ALA A 88 -7.60 -6.49 -6.14
CA ALA A 88 -7.74 -7.90 -5.78
C ALA A 88 -7.97 -7.99 -4.26
N ALA A 89 -8.51 -9.11 -3.80
CA ALA A 89 -8.77 -9.29 -2.38
C ALA A 89 -8.61 -10.75 -1.94
N ASN A 90 -8.47 -10.96 -0.63
CA ASN A 90 -8.30 -12.28 -0.03
C ASN A 90 -9.61 -12.87 0.52
N SER A 91 -10.74 -12.16 0.40
CA SER A 91 -12.04 -12.59 0.90
C SER A 91 -13.18 -12.10 0.01
N ASP A 92 -14.31 -12.82 0.04
CA ASP A 92 -15.53 -12.41 -0.68
C ASP A 92 -16.08 -11.07 -0.16
N GLU A 93 -15.93 -10.78 1.12
CA GLU A 93 -16.35 -9.53 1.73
C GLU A 93 -15.56 -8.35 1.13
N SER A 94 -14.24 -8.49 1.07
CA SER A 94 -13.37 -7.46 0.47
C SER A 94 -13.63 -7.31 -1.03
N LEU A 95 -13.88 -8.40 -1.77
CA LEU A 95 -14.26 -8.34 -3.18
C LEU A 95 -15.58 -7.57 -3.38
N LYS A 96 -16.60 -7.87 -2.58
CA LYS A 96 -17.88 -7.14 -2.62
C LYS A 96 -17.70 -5.65 -2.31
N ARG A 97 -16.80 -5.31 -1.38
CA ARG A 97 -16.49 -3.92 -1.04
C ARG A 97 -15.85 -3.19 -2.21
N LEU A 98 -14.84 -3.80 -2.87
CA LEU A 98 -14.24 -3.24 -4.07
C LEU A 98 -15.27 -3.02 -5.18
N GLY A 99 -16.17 -3.99 -5.40
CA GLY A 99 -17.26 -3.87 -6.38
C GLY A 99 -18.23 -2.73 -6.09
N LYS A 100 -18.59 -2.49 -4.81
CA LYS A 100 -19.44 -1.36 -4.40
C LYS A 100 -18.77 0.00 -4.64
N LEU A 101 -17.45 0.04 -4.66
CA LEU A 101 -16.66 1.24 -4.92
C LEU A 101 -16.31 1.39 -6.41
N GLU A 102 -16.87 0.51 -7.25
CA GLU A 102 -16.65 0.50 -8.70
C GLU A 102 -15.17 0.31 -9.08
N ILE A 103 -14.38 -0.35 -8.21
CA ILE A 103 -12.99 -0.70 -8.48
C ILE A 103 -12.98 -2.00 -9.28
N PRO A 104 -12.48 -2.01 -10.53
CA PRO A 104 -12.40 -3.22 -11.36
C PRO A 104 -11.55 -4.30 -10.67
N ILE A 105 -12.03 -5.54 -10.74
CA ILE A 105 -11.33 -6.67 -10.15
C ILE A 105 -10.40 -7.29 -11.17
N LEU A 106 -9.14 -7.51 -10.80
CA LEU A 106 -8.20 -8.31 -11.56
C LEU A 106 -8.59 -9.79 -11.44
N PRO A 107 -9.04 -10.44 -12.53
CA PRO A 107 -9.53 -11.81 -12.43
C PRO A 107 -8.41 -12.85 -12.32
N PHE A 108 -7.21 -12.52 -12.82
CA PHE A 108 -6.05 -13.41 -12.83
C PHE A 108 -4.76 -12.60 -12.66
N GLY A 109 -3.76 -13.20 -12.02
CA GLY A 109 -2.45 -12.60 -11.87
C GLY A 109 -1.70 -13.11 -10.65
N ASN A 110 -0.52 -12.57 -10.44
CA ASN A 110 0.31 -12.82 -9.26
C ASN A 110 0.58 -11.49 -8.55
N ILE A 111 0.46 -11.50 -7.23
CA ILE A 111 0.85 -10.37 -6.39
C ILE A 111 2.17 -10.77 -5.74
N SER A 112 3.25 -10.09 -6.12
CA SER A 112 4.59 -10.39 -5.62
C SER A 112 5.01 -9.50 -4.46
N GLY A 113 6.10 -9.88 -3.80
CA GLY A 113 6.71 -9.13 -2.71
C GLY A 113 5.84 -9.07 -1.45
N LEU A 114 6.06 -8.04 -0.65
CA LEU A 114 5.42 -7.87 0.65
C LEU A 114 3.89 -7.81 0.54
N SER A 115 3.33 -7.17 -0.48
CA SER A 115 1.89 -7.08 -0.68
C SER A 115 1.23 -8.46 -0.83
N GLY A 116 1.83 -9.35 -1.63
CA GLY A 116 1.30 -10.70 -1.84
C GLY A 116 1.36 -11.56 -0.58
N THR A 117 2.48 -11.54 0.12
CA THR A 117 2.64 -12.31 1.37
C THR A 117 1.75 -11.77 2.49
N LEU A 118 1.56 -10.46 2.60
CA LEU A 118 0.63 -9.85 3.54
C LEU A 118 -0.81 -10.32 3.29
N LEU A 119 -1.28 -10.32 2.04
CA LEU A 119 -2.63 -10.79 1.72
C LEU A 119 -2.83 -12.28 2.04
N THR A 120 -1.87 -13.14 1.70
CA THR A 120 -1.99 -14.57 1.98
C THR A 120 -1.90 -14.87 3.46
N ARG A 121 -1.03 -14.18 4.20
CA ARG A 121 -0.89 -14.38 5.64
C ARG A 121 -2.09 -13.83 6.42
N SER A 122 -2.60 -12.66 6.05
CA SER A 122 -3.82 -12.10 6.66
C SER A 122 -5.04 -12.99 6.41
N MET A 123 -5.15 -13.60 5.22
CA MET A 123 -6.19 -14.59 4.92
C MET A 123 -6.13 -15.79 5.89
N GLN A 124 -4.93 -16.31 6.20
CA GLN A 124 -4.75 -17.40 7.15
C GLN A 124 -5.20 -17.05 8.57
N LYS A 125 -5.15 -15.76 8.92
CA LYS A 125 -5.60 -15.22 10.21
C LYS A 125 -7.06 -14.78 10.21
N GLY A 126 -7.75 -14.91 9.08
CA GLY A 126 -9.13 -14.43 8.92
C GLY A 126 -9.25 -12.91 8.90
N ILE A 127 -8.15 -12.18 8.62
CA ILE A 127 -8.15 -10.73 8.48
C ILE A 127 -8.46 -10.40 7.02
N PRO A 128 -9.55 -9.67 6.72
CA PRO A 128 -9.87 -9.21 5.38
C PRO A 128 -8.76 -8.35 4.79
N GLY A 129 -8.50 -8.50 3.51
CA GLY A 129 -7.45 -7.75 2.85
C GLY A 129 -7.74 -7.45 1.39
N SER A 130 -7.25 -6.30 0.94
CA SER A 130 -7.33 -5.85 -0.45
C SER A 130 -5.96 -5.38 -0.93
N CYS A 131 -5.68 -5.58 -2.22
CA CYS A 131 -4.57 -4.95 -2.92
C CYS A 131 -5.13 -4.05 -4.02
N LEU A 132 -4.73 -2.79 -4.00
CA LEU A 132 -5.02 -1.83 -5.05
C LEU A 132 -3.82 -1.73 -5.98
N PHE A 133 -4.09 -1.81 -7.28
CA PHE A 133 -3.09 -1.70 -8.34
C PHE A 133 -3.30 -0.40 -9.09
N ALA A 134 -2.34 0.51 -8.98
CA ALA A 134 -2.32 1.69 -9.84
C ALA A 134 -1.88 1.29 -11.25
N GLU A 135 -2.64 1.67 -12.27
CA GLU A 135 -2.23 1.51 -13.66
C GLU A 135 -1.17 2.55 -14.02
N VAL A 136 0.00 2.09 -14.45
CA VAL A 136 1.10 2.93 -14.88
C VAL A 136 1.51 2.58 -16.31
N LEU A 137 1.93 3.57 -17.10
CA LEU A 137 2.42 3.36 -18.48
C LEU A 137 3.92 3.03 -18.52
N SER A 138 4.61 3.25 -17.42
CA SER A 138 6.05 3.14 -17.30
C SER A 138 6.42 2.70 -15.88
N PRO A 139 7.56 2.03 -15.67
CA PRO A 139 8.03 1.66 -14.34
C PRO A 139 8.56 2.85 -13.51
N TYR A 140 8.54 4.05 -14.05
CA TYR A 140 8.93 5.27 -13.33
C TYR A 140 7.81 5.78 -12.41
N PRO A 141 8.15 6.59 -11.38
CA PRO A 141 7.15 7.20 -10.52
C PRO A 141 6.08 7.96 -11.33
N ASP A 142 4.83 7.72 -11.01
CA ASP A 142 3.67 8.35 -11.65
C ASP A 142 2.78 9.01 -10.58
N PRO A 143 2.91 10.33 -10.35
CA PRO A 143 2.11 11.04 -9.35
C PRO A 143 0.60 10.99 -9.62
N ARG A 144 0.18 10.89 -10.90
CA ARG A 144 -1.25 10.74 -11.25
C ARG A 144 -1.79 9.38 -10.83
N ALA A 145 -0.98 8.32 -11.02
CA ALA A 145 -1.34 6.99 -10.53
C ALA A 145 -1.45 6.97 -9.00
N ALA A 146 -0.54 7.65 -8.30
CA ALA A 146 -0.62 7.81 -6.85
C ALA A 146 -1.88 8.58 -6.41
N ALA A 147 -2.26 9.65 -7.13
CA ALA A 147 -3.49 10.40 -6.87
C ALA A 147 -4.73 9.50 -7.00
N THR A 148 -4.78 8.64 -8.03
CA THR A 148 -5.89 7.70 -8.23
C THR A 148 -6.02 6.71 -7.06
N VAL A 149 -4.89 6.24 -6.50
CA VAL A 149 -4.88 5.38 -5.30
C VAL A 149 -5.41 6.13 -4.09
N ILE A 150 -5.04 7.40 -3.89
CA ILE A 150 -5.54 8.23 -2.79
C ILE A 150 -7.04 8.42 -2.90
N ASP A 151 -7.59 8.66 -4.09
CA ASP A 151 -9.03 8.78 -4.30
C ASP A 151 -9.77 7.48 -3.97
N ALA A 152 -9.22 6.33 -4.34
CA ALA A 152 -9.77 5.04 -3.96
C ALA A 152 -9.73 4.82 -2.44
N LEU A 153 -8.62 5.17 -1.79
CA LEU A 153 -8.49 5.10 -0.33
C LEU A 153 -9.48 6.01 0.39
N ASN A 154 -9.67 7.24 -0.10
CA ASN A 154 -10.66 8.16 0.45
C ASN A 154 -12.06 7.51 0.46
N LYS A 155 -12.44 6.85 -0.64
CA LYS A 155 -13.72 6.11 -0.72
C LYS A 155 -13.75 4.90 0.22
N MET A 156 -12.66 4.15 0.31
CA MET A 156 -12.57 2.95 1.15
C MET A 156 -12.62 3.26 2.65
N LEU A 157 -11.94 4.33 3.07
CA LEU A 157 -11.73 4.67 4.48
C LEU A 157 -12.63 5.80 4.96
N GLY A 158 -13.41 6.44 4.07
CA GLY A 158 -14.22 7.61 4.41
C GLY A 158 -13.36 8.83 4.78
N THR A 159 -12.17 8.93 4.20
CA THR A 159 -11.24 10.05 4.40
C THR A 159 -11.38 11.09 3.28
N ASN A 160 -10.72 12.23 3.43
CA ASN A 160 -10.70 13.28 2.43
C ASN A 160 -9.27 13.85 2.29
N VAL A 161 -8.35 13.00 1.87
CA VAL A 161 -6.97 13.41 1.59
C VAL A 161 -6.94 14.11 0.24
N ASN A 162 -6.36 15.32 0.18
CA ASN A 162 -6.23 16.07 -1.06
C ASN A 162 -5.08 15.51 -1.92
N ALA A 163 -5.40 15.04 -3.12
CA ALA A 163 -4.44 14.51 -4.10
C ALA A 163 -3.95 15.57 -5.12
N GLU A 164 -4.52 16.79 -5.12
CA GLU A 164 -4.10 17.86 -6.05
C GLU A 164 -2.60 18.15 -6.08
N PRO A 165 -1.85 18.13 -4.95
CA PRO A 165 -0.41 18.37 -5.00
C PRO A 165 0.33 17.37 -5.90
N LEU A 166 -0.09 16.10 -5.93
CA LEU A 166 0.50 15.08 -6.80
C LEU A 166 0.17 15.32 -8.28
N ILE A 167 -1.03 15.82 -8.56
CA ILE A 167 -1.45 16.12 -9.93
C ILE A 167 -0.64 17.30 -10.47
N LYS A 168 -0.41 18.33 -9.66
CA LYS A 168 0.44 19.48 -10.03
C LYS A 168 1.89 19.06 -10.26
N GLU A 169 2.46 18.22 -9.40
CA GLU A 169 3.81 17.67 -9.60
C GLU A 169 3.93 16.92 -10.93
N ALA A 170 2.89 16.21 -11.35
CA ALA A 170 2.86 15.51 -12.63
C ALA A 170 2.76 16.43 -13.86
N GLU A 171 2.36 17.68 -13.68
CA GLU A 171 2.30 18.69 -14.75
C GLU A 171 3.65 19.41 -14.95
N ASP A 172 4.50 19.38 -13.94
CA ASP A 172 5.83 20.02 -13.92
C ASP A 172 6.95 19.10 -14.45
N ILE A 173 6.65 17.82 -14.78
CA ILE A 173 7.57 16.81 -15.32
C ILE A 173 7.33 16.62 -16.82
#